data_d41914096adbf5eb540ab1be792886f1
#
_entry.id   d41914096adbf5eb540ab1be792886f1
#
_cell.length_a   1.000
_cell.length_b   1.000
_cell.length_c   1.000
_cell.angle_alpha   90.00
_cell.angle_beta   90.00
_cell.angle_gamma   90.00
#
_symmetry.space_group_name_H-M   'P 1'
#
loop_
_entity.id
_entity.type
_entity.pdbx_description
1 polymer ?
#
loop_
_entity_poly.entity_id
_entity_poly.type
_entity_poly.pdbx_seq_one_letter_code
_entity_poly.pdbx_strand_id
1 'polypeptide(L)'
;MFFFFTFHAHTKELPRIDTKFYLGVYNSFDKLSATAHSIYHPEYSGYNPYHTETDSNKENLGFFLGYDFKFDNFLVGLESNFQEDIGTDKSIAGINGEVTYEKMIEAKLKLGYQINDFSFFSYIGRGNFATAWTAYHNDPDNVSNYITRGIGVDYNFFKSYFIGLNLDETTLDVYYAFHGYVEEIHKRSLRLRFGYLF
;
A
#
# COMPACT_ATOMS: atom_id res chain seq x y z
N MET A 1 37.31 -34.89 -46.68
CA MET A 1 35.88 -35.04 -46.21
C MET A 1 35.63 -33.90 -45.22
N PHE A 2 35.04 -32.78 -45.70
CA PHE A 2 34.80 -31.60 -44.87
C PHE A 2 33.35 -31.63 -44.36
N PHE A 3 33.13 -31.70 -43.04
CA PHE A 3 31.81 -31.57 -42.43
C PHE A 3 31.49 -30.07 -42.24
N PHE A 4 30.55 -29.58 -43.05
CA PHE A 4 29.94 -28.28 -42.82
C PHE A 4 28.89 -28.40 -41.70
N PHE A 5 29.15 -27.87 -40.51
CA PHE A 5 28.14 -27.66 -39.50
C PHE A 5 27.37 -26.38 -39.86
N THR A 6 26.16 -26.54 -40.38
CA THR A 6 25.18 -25.45 -40.52
C THR A 6 24.59 -25.14 -39.16
N PHE A 7 25.06 -24.07 -38.56
CA PHE A 7 24.39 -23.49 -37.40
C PHE A 7 23.06 -22.87 -37.86
N HIS A 8 21.92 -23.55 -37.57
CA HIS A 8 20.63 -22.91 -37.64
C HIS A 8 20.53 -21.94 -36.43
N ALA A 9 20.75 -20.68 -36.69
CA ALA A 9 20.40 -19.62 -35.71
C ALA A 9 18.86 -19.61 -35.65
N HIS A 10 18.30 -20.20 -34.60
CA HIS A 10 16.93 -19.95 -34.25
C HIS A 10 16.88 -18.47 -33.84
N THR A 11 16.40 -17.61 -34.72
CA THR A 11 15.99 -16.25 -34.37
C THR A 11 14.80 -16.40 -33.45
N LYS A 12 15.10 -16.41 -32.14
CA LYS A 12 14.05 -16.29 -31.10
C LYS A 12 13.44 -14.92 -31.33
N GLU A 13 12.20 -14.86 -31.74
CA GLU A 13 11.47 -13.59 -31.83
C GLU A 13 11.65 -12.87 -30.49
N LEU A 14 12.03 -11.58 -30.56
CA LEU A 14 12.12 -10.77 -29.34
C LEU A 14 10.76 -10.77 -28.66
N PRO A 15 10.71 -10.91 -27.34
CA PRO A 15 9.45 -10.91 -26.60
C PRO A 15 8.68 -9.64 -26.95
N ARG A 16 7.41 -9.79 -27.29
CA ARG A 16 6.53 -8.66 -27.58
C ARG A 16 6.33 -7.88 -26.26
N ILE A 17 6.78 -6.63 -26.26
CA ILE A 17 6.55 -5.71 -25.16
C ILE A 17 5.23 -4.99 -25.45
N ASP A 18 4.27 -5.14 -24.56
CA ASP A 18 3.02 -4.40 -24.56
C ASP A 18 2.98 -3.49 -23.34
N THR A 19 2.48 -2.28 -23.51
CA THR A 19 2.45 -1.31 -22.42
C THR A 19 1.06 -0.76 -22.24
N LYS A 20 0.64 -0.57 -20.98
CA LYS A 20 -0.69 -0.07 -20.65
C LYS A 20 -0.60 1.00 -19.57
N PHE A 21 -1.10 2.17 -19.86
CA PHE A 21 -1.40 3.18 -18.86
C PHE A 21 -2.83 2.94 -18.34
N TYR A 22 -3.04 3.15 -17.05
CA TYR A 22 -4.37 3.02 -16.46
C TYR A 22 -4.56 4.01 -15.31
N LEU A 23 -5.82 4.34 -15.08
CA LEU A 23 -6.26 5.10 -13.91
C LEU A 23 -7.58 4.55 -13.39
N GLY A 24 -7.88 4.82 -12.12
CA GLY A 24 -9.13 4.35 -11.54
C GLY A 24 -9.37 4.83 -10.13
N VAL A 25 -10.42 4.26 -9.56
CA VAL A 25 -10.85 4.49 -8.18
C VAL A 25 -10.87 3.16 -7.43
N TYR A 26 -10.71 3.20 -6.13
CA TYR A 26 -10.91 2.04 -5.28
C TYR A 26 -11.70 2.41 -4.02
N ASN A 27 -12.45 1.46 -3.52
CA ASN A 27 -12.97 1.49 -2.17
C ASN A 27 -12.15 0.52 -1.32
N SER A 28 -11.67 0.96 -0.16
CA SER A 28 -10.87 0.15 0.74
C SER A 28 -11.61 -0.06 2.06
N PHE A 29 -11.59 -1.32 2.51
CA PHE A 29 -12.08 -1.74 3.81
C PHE A 29 -10.84 -1.99 4.66
N ASP A 30 -10.53 -1.04 5.54
CA ASP A 30 -9.30 -1.00 6.31
C ASP A 30 -9.57 -1.46 7.75
N LYS A 31 -8.74 -2.39 8.22
CA LYS A 31 -8.62 -2.74 9.63
C LYS A 31 -7.29 -2.20 10.14
N LEU A 32 -7.37 -1.28 11.12
CA LEU A 32 -6.22 -0.69 11.79
C LEU A 32 -6.05 -1.34 13.16
N SER A 33 -4.82 -1.67 13.51
CA SER A 33 -4.42 -2.11 14.85
C SER A 33 -3.20 -1.30 15.27
N ALA A 34 -3.29 -0.57 16.35
CA ALA A 34 -2.24 0.31 16.84
C ALA A 34 -1.71 -0.18 18.18
N THR A 35 -0.37 -0.17 18.33
CA THR A 35 0.32 -0.51 19.56
C THR A 35 1.25 0.62 19.96
N ALA A 36 1.02 1.26 21.10
CA ALA A 36 1.84 2.36 21.57
C ALA A 36 2.91 1.87 22.57
N HIS A 37 4.16 2.30 22.36
CA HIS A 37 5.30 1.99 23.22
C HIS A 37 5.94 3.30 23.76
N SER A 38 6.20 3.36 25.08
CA SER A 38 6.97 4.48 25.65
C SER A 38 8.47 4.31 25.40
N ILE A 39 9.13 5.36 24.89
CA ILE A 39 10.59 5.37 24.66
C ILE A 39 11.35 5.88 25.88
N TYR A 40 10.71 6.66 26.74
CA TYR A 40 11.37 7.29 27.89
C TYR A 40 11.25 6.46 29.16
N HIS A 41 12.43 6.11 29.73
CA HIS A 41 12.70 5.53 31.04
C HIS A 41 12.28 4.07 31.28
N PRO A 42 13.14 3.12 30.91
CA PRO A 42 13.07 1.77 31.47
C PRO A 42 13.31 1.73 32.99
N GLU A 43 13.84 2.84 33.60
CA GLU A 43 14.16 2.90 35.04
C GLU A 43 13.01 3.40 35.93
N TYR A 44 11.98 4.03 35.39
CA TYR A 44 10.75 4.28 36.12
C TYR A 44 9.83 3.08 36.07
N SER A 45 10.20 2.07 36.84
CA SER A 45 9.53 0.77 36.96
C SER A 45 8.10 0.78 37.54
N GLY A 46 7.45 1.93 37.59
CA GLY A 46 6.06 2.08 37.98
C GLY A 46 5.10 2.39 36.83
N TYR A 47 5.60 2.67 35.64
CA TYR A 47 4.76 2.88 34.46
C TYR A 47 4.72 1.57 33.66
N ASN A 48 3.61 0.86 33.76
CA ASN A 48 3.27 -0.19 32.82
C ASN A 48 3.44 0.36 31.41
N PRO A 49 4.19 -0.27 30.49
CA PRO A 49 4.12 0.10 29.10
C PRO A 49 2.66 -0.08 28.72
N TYR A 50 1.97 1.04 28.45
CA TYR A 50 0.58 0.98 28.03
C TYR A 50 0.54 0.29 26.69
N HIS A 51 0.14 -0.95 26.73
CA HIS A 51 -0.17 -1.74 25.55
C HIS A 51 -1.65 -1.49 25.29
N THR A 52 -1.95 -0.51 24.47
CA THR A 52 -3.31 -0.25 24.02
C THR A 52 -3.45 -0.80 22.62
N GLU A 53 -4.14 -1.91 22.48
CA GLU A 53 -4.59 -2.37 21.17
C GLU A 53 -5.91 -1.69 20.86
N THR A 54 -5.93 -0.92 19.80
CA THR A 54 -7.17 -0.32 19.27
C THR A 54 -7.43 -0.90 17.91
N ASP A 55 -8.54 -1.57 17.77
CA ASP A 55 -9.04 -2.06 16.49
C ASP A 55 -10.07 -1.06 15.94
N SER A 56 -9.81 -0.49 14.78
CA SER A 56 -10.79 0.31 14.05
C SER A 56 -11.03 -0.25 12.66
N ASN A 57 -12.28 -0.26 12.23
CA ASN A 57 -12.65 -0.61 10.86
C ASN A 57 -13.11 0.65 10.15
N LYS A 58 -12.55 0.90 8.98
CA LYS A 58 -12.85 2.09 8.17
C LYS A 58 -13.10 1.70 6.72
N GLU A 59 -13.95 2.47 6.10
CA GLU A 59 -14.23 2.40 4.67
C GLU A 59 -13.80 3.71 4.03
N ASN A 60 -12.93 3.63 3.03
CA ASN A 60 -12.28 4.78 2.43
C ASN A 60 -12.30 4.70 0.90
N LEU A 61 -12.42 5.86 0.27
CA LEU A 61 -12.32 6.01 -1.17
C LEU A 61 -10.93 6.53 -1.54
N GLY A 62 -10.37 5.99 -2.63
CA GLY A 62 -9.08 6.45 -3.15
C GLY A 62 -9.02 6.39 -4.67
N PHE A 63 -7.94 6.97 -5.19
CA PHE A 63 -7.60 6.99 -6.61
C PHE A 63 -6.29 6.26 -6.84
N PHE A 64 -6.15 5.70 -8.03
CA PHE A 64 -4.87 5.15 -8.46
C PHE A 64 -4.61 5.48 -9.92
N LEU A 65 -3.32 5.52 -10.25
CA LEU A 65 -2.83 5.58 -11.61
C LEU A 65 -1.63 4.65 -11.74
N GLY A 66 -1.43 4.05 -12.89
CA GLY A 66 -0.33 3.14 -13.06
C GLY A 66 0.05 2.90 -14.51
N TYR A 67 1.17 2.22 -14.65
CA TYR A 67 1.76 1.85 -15.93
C TYR A 67 2.31 0.44 -15.85
N ASP A 68 1.79 -0.45 -16.69
CA ASP A 68 2.18 -1.85 -16.75
C ASP A 68 2.97 -2.14 -18.04
N PHE A 69 4.11 -2.80 -17.89
CA PHE A 69 4.90 -3.42 -18.96
C PHE A 69 4.57 -4.91 -18.98
N LYS A 70 4.16 -5.40 -20.12
CA LYS A 70 3.86 -6.80 -20.30
C LYS A 70 4.86 -7.45 -21.25
N PHE A 71 5.49 -8.52 -20.81
CA PHE A 71 6.42 -9.36 -21.56
C PHE A 71 5.79 -10.74 -21.71
N ASP A 72 5.19 -11.03 -22.85
CA ASP A 72 4.35 -12.19 -23.04
C ASP A 72 3.19 -12.21 -22.01
N ASN A 73 3.27 -13.09 -21.01
CA ASN A 73 2.31 -13.17 -19.93
C ASN A 73 2.82 -12.55 -18.60
N PHE A 74 4.09 -12.20 -18.52
CA PHE A 74 4.65 -11.54 -17.34
C PHE A 74 4.32 -10.06 -17.33
N LEU A 75 4.04 -9.54 -16.15
CA LEU A 75 3.67 -8.16 -15.91
C LEU A 75 4.63 -7.54 -14.90
N VAL A 76 5.17 -6.37 -15.24
CA VAL A 76 5.91 -5.50 -14.33
C VAL A 76 5.23 -4.14 -14.37
N GLY A 77 4.83 -3.61 -13.24
CA GLY A 77 4.07 -2.36 -13.20
C GLY A 77 4.52 -1.41 -12.12
N LEU A 78 4.26 -0.14 -12.35
CA LEU A 78 4.35 0.94 -11.36
C LEU A 78 2.95 1.50 -11.14
N GLU A 79 2.57 1.66 -9.87
CA GLU A 79 1.26 2.21 -9.50
C GLU A 79 1.42 3.23 -8.39
N SER A 80 0.74 4.36 -8.51
CA SER A 80 0.61 5.35 -7.43
C SER A 80 -0.83 5.37 -6.95
N ASN A 81 -1.00 5.41 -5.62
CA ASN A 81 -2.29 5.50 -4.97
C ASN A 81 -2.38 6.76 -4.13
N PHE A 82 -3.58 7.32 -4.07
CA PHE A 82 -3.93 8.44 -3.23
C PHE A 82 -5.22 8.12 -2.49
N GLN A 83 -5.24 8.39 -1.18
CA GLN A 83 -6.40 8.16 -0.32
C GLN A 83 -6.50 9.33 0.68
N GLU A 84 -7.68 9.91 0.82
CA GLU A 84 -8.02 10.87 1.89
C GLU A 84 -8.75 10.14 3.02
N ASP A 85 -8.61 10.69 4.23
CA ASP A 85 -9.31 10.26 5.45
C ASP A 85 -9.16 8.75 5.72
N ILE A 86 -7.96 8.36 6.14
CA ILE A 86 -7.65 6.96 6.44
C ILE A 86 -8.32 6.52 7.74
N GLY A 87 -8.64 7.44 8.62
CA GLY A 87 -9.32 7.15 9.87
C GLY A 87 -8.93 8.03 11.03
N THR A 88 -9.70 7.91 12.09
CA THR A 88 -9.46 8.58 13.36
C THR A 88 -9.35 7.53 14.45
N ASP A 89 -8.29 7.57 15.25
CA ASP A 89 -8.17 6.79 16.47
C ASP A 89 -8.41 7.69 17.70
N LYS A 90 -9.29 7.25 18.59
CA LYS A 90 -9.71 8.05 19.75
C LYS A 90 -8.93 7.79 21.02
N SER A 91 -8.03 6.81 21.03
CA SER A 91 -7.40 6.35 22.26
C SER A 91 -5.94 6.00 22.07
N ILE A 92 -5.08 7.00 22.12
CA ILE A 92 -3.65 6.73 22.26
C ILE A 92 -3.31 6.72 23.75
N ALA A 93 -2.91 5.57 24.28
CA ALA A 93 -2.17 5.40 25.54
C ALA A 93 -2.72 6.16 26.75
N GLY A 94 -4.03 6.15 26.99
CA GLY A 94 -4.63 6.79 28.17
C GLY A 94 -4.59 8.33 28.16
N ILE A 95 -4.18 8.94 27.08
CA ILE A 95 -4.25 10.38 26.85
C ILE A 95 -5.58 10.63 26.13
N ASN A 96 -6.41 11.54 26.65
CA ASN A 96 -7.63 11.97 25.97
C ASN A 96 -7.26 12.76 24.71
N GLY A 97 -7.00 12.06 23.62
CA GLY A 97 -6.59 12.63 22.35
C GLY A 97 -7.14 11.86 21.17
N GLU A 98 -7.25 12.55 20.06
CA GLU A 98 -7.69 12.01 18.80
C GLU A 98 -6.58 12.17 17.77
N VAL A 99 -6.16 11.07 17.13
CA VAL A 99 -5.24 11.09 15.99
C VAL A 99 -6.04 10.85 14.74
N THR A 100 -5.99 11.80 13.84
CA THR A 100 -6.61 11.69 12.52
C THR A 100 -5.54 11.38 11.48
N TYR A 101 -5.74 10.35 10.70
CA TYR A 101 -4.90 9.98 9.56
C TYR A 101 -5.54 10.57 8.30
N GLU A 102 -4.99 11.69 7.82
CA GLU A 102 -5.69 12.52 6.83
C GLU A 102 -5.44 12.08 5.39
N LYS A 103 -4.18 11.86 5.01
CA LYS A 103 -3.80 11.64 3.61
C LYS A 103 -2.74 10.57 3.48
N MET A 104 -2.91 9.76 2.46
CA MET A 104 -1.99 8.70 2.13
C MET A 104 -1.62 8.77 0.65
N ILE A 105 -0.32 8.86 0.37
CA ILE A 105 0.24 8.80 -0.97
C ILE A 105 1.21 7.65 -1.02
N GLU A 106 1.10 6.78 -2.02
CA GLU A 106 1.84 5.53 -2.11
C GLU A 106 2.32 5.29 -3.53
N ALA A 107 3.54 4.79 -3.68
CA ALA A 107 4.06 4.24 -4.94
C ALA A 107 4.37 2.76 -4.77
N LYS A 108 3.92 1.95 -5.72
CA LYS A 108 4.04 0.47 -5.72
C LYS A 108 4.78 -0.03 -6.94
N LEU A 109 5.64 -1.01 -6.73
CA LEU A 109 6.17 -1.86 -7.79
C LEU A 109 5.37 -3.16 -7.81
N LYS A 110 4.78 -3.49 -8.96
CA LYS A 110 3.96 -4.68 -9.21
C LYS A 110 4.75 -5.70 -10.02
N LEU A 111 4.62 -6.97 -9.65
CA LEU A 111 5.10 -8.11 -10.42
C LEU A 111 3.97 -9.12 -10.53
N GLY A 112 3.68 -9.55 -11.77
CA GLY A 112 2.51 -10.39 -11.98
C GLY A 112 2.56 -11.26 -13.22
N TYR A 113 1.45 -11.95 -13.43
CA TYR A 113 1.23 -12.84 -14.54
C TYR A 113 -0.20 -12.74 -15.05
N GLN A 114 -0.38 -12.61 -16.35
CA GLN A 114 -1.70 -12.54 -16.98
C GLN A 114 -2.09 -13.89 -17.58
N ILE A 115 -3.29 -14.36 -17.25
CA ILE A 115 -3.92 -15.55 -17.83
C ILE A 115 -5.27 -15.11 -18.41
N ASN A 116 -5.38 -15.11 -19.74
CA ASN A 116 -6.56 -14.59 -20.44
C ASN A 116 -6.85 -13.13 -19.99
N ASP A 117 -8.05 -12.90 -19.47
CA ASP A 117 -8.49 -11.59 -19.00
C ASP A 117 -8.13 -11.31 -17.52
N PHE A 118 -7.52 -12.27 -16.83
CA PHE A 118 -7.10 -12.12 -15.45
C PHE A 118 -5.63 -11.75 -15.32
N SER A 119 -5.34 -10.74 -14.51
CA SER A 119 -3.97 -10.36 -14.11
C SER A 119 -3.81 -10.62 -12.62
N PHE A 120 -2.93 -11.55 -12.26
CA PHE A 120 -2.56 -11.86 -10.88
C PHE A 120 -1.23 -11.18 -10.57
N PHE A 121 -1.12 -10.49 -9.46
CA PHE A 121 0.11 -9.77 -9.14
C PHE A 121 0.36 -9.72 -7.62
N SER A 122 1.62 -9.56 -7.28
CA SER A 122 2.09 -9.12 -5.98
C SER A 122 2.75 -7.76 -6.10
N TYR A 123 2.84 -7.04 -5.01
CA TYR A 123 3.48 -5.73 -5.01
C TYR A 123 4.11 -5.41 -3.66
N ILE A 124 5.08 -4.53 -3.73
CA ILE A 124 5.65 -3.82 -2.60
C ILE A 124 5.59 -2.33 -2.91
N GLY A 125 5.26 -1.54 -1.90
CA GLY A 125 5.15 -0.10 -2.04
C GLY A 125 5.76 0.64 -0.87
N ARG A 126 5.99 1.91 -1.10
CA ARG A 126 6.37 2.88 -0.08
C ARG A 126 5.52 4.12 -0.24
N GLY A 127 5.11 4.67 0.88
CA GLY A 127 4.29 5.87 0.88
C GLY A 127 4.55 6.75 2.08
N ASN A 128 3.85 7.87 2.06
CA ASN A 128 3.81 8.84 3.13
C ASN A 128 2.36 9.03 3.54
N PHE A 129 2.15 9.26 4.83
CA PHE A 129 0.85 9.68 5.34
C PHE A 129 1.02 10.86 6.28
N ALA A 130 0.01 11.70 6.31
CA ALA A 130 -0.08 12.84 7.20
C ALA A 130 -0.99 12.49 8.38
N THR A 131 -0.57 12.85 9.60
CA THR A 131 -1.36 12.72 10.81
C THR A 131 -1.58 14.08 11.43
N ALA A 132 -2.81 14.36 11.85
CA ALA A 132 -3.15 15.51 12.70
C ALA A 132 -3.50 15.01 14.10
N TRP A 133 -2.91 15.65 15.12
CA TRP A 133 -3.22 15.34 16.52
C TRP A 133 -3.91 16.53 17.21
N THR A 134 -5.06 16.27 17.83
CA THR A 134 -5.92 17.32 18.38
C THR A 134 -5.92 17.42 19.90
N ALA A 135 -5.14 16.62 20.66
CA ALA A 135 -5.34 16.47 22.11
C ALA A 135 -4.88 17.62 23.01
N TYR A 136 -3.75 18.27 22.76
CA TYR A 136 -3.20 19.29 23.69
C TYR A 136 -2.54 20.50 23.05
N HIS A 137 -2.07 20.39 21.83
CA HIS A 137 -1.52 21.49 21.04
C HIS A 137 -1.78 21.18 19.57
N ASN A 138 -1.97 22.20 18.76
CA ASN A 138 -1.92 22.09 17.30
C ASN A 138 -0.48 21.73 16.90
N ASP A 139 -0.09 20.48 17.12
CA ASP A 139 1.18 19.98 16.62
C ASP A 139 1.12 19.97 15.10
N PRO A 140 2.18 20.46 14.44
CA PRO A 140 2.23 20.46 12.98
C PRO A 140 2.08 19.03 12.46
N ASP A 141 1.41 18.90 11.33
CA ASP A 141 1.20 17.65 10.60
C ASP A 141 2.49 16.83 10.56
N ASN A 142 2.48 15.69 11.23
CA ASN A 142 3.59 14.75 11.14
C ASN A 142 3.44 13.92 9.87
N VAL A 143 4.48 13.94 9.03
CA VAL A 143 4.54 13.09 7.84
C VAL A 143 5.40 11.87 8.14
N SER A 144 4.80 10.71 8.17
CA SER A 144 5.50 9.45 8.42
C SER A 144 5.56 8.59 7.16
N ASN A 145 6.66 7.84 7.03
CA ASN A 145 6.86 6.90 5.94
C ASN A 145 6.33 5.52 6.32
N TYR A 146 5.83 4.78 5.35
CA TYR A 146 5.40 3.41 5.54
C TYR A 146 5.80 2.51 4.37
N ILE A 147 5.76 1.21 4.64
CA ILE A 147 5.92 0.18 3.63
C ILE A 147 4.62 -0.60 3.54
N THR A 148 4.16 -0.85 2.32
CA THR A 148 3.02 -1.71 2.04
C THR A 148 3.46 -2.89 1.20
N ARG A 149 2.78 -4.02 1.38
CA ARG A 149 2.92 -5.22 0.57
C ARG A 149 1.55 -5.83 0.36
N GLY A 150 1.38 -6.50 -0.76
CA GLY A 150 0.11 -7.12 -1.03
C GLY A 150 0.09 -7.98 -2.28
N ILE A 151 -1.08 -8.54 -2.50
CA ILE A 151 -1.43 -9.32 -3.68
C ILE A 151 -2.72 -8.77 -4.27
N GLY A 152 -2.89 -8.98 -5.57
CA GLY A 152 -4.11 -8.55 -6.23
C GLY A 152 -4.46 -9.39 -7.44
N VAL A 153 -5.70 -9.26 -7.85
CA VAL A 153 -6.22 -9.79 -9.09
C VAL A 153 -7.09 -8.75 -9.77
N ASP A 154 -6.82 -8.49 -11.05
CA ASP A 154 -7.63 -7.64 -11.91
C ASP A 154 -8.27 -8.50 -13.01
N TYR A 155 -9.56 -8.30 -13.27
CA TYR A 155 -10.29 -8.88 -14.39
C TYR A 155 -10.56 -7.80 -15.42
N ASN A 156 -10.00 -7.95 -16.63
CA ASN A 156 -10.16 -7.04 -17.74
C ASN A 156 -11.42 -7.37 -18.54
N PHE A 157 -12.25 -6.37 -18.81
CA PHE A 157 -13.45 -6.50 -19.60
C PHE A 157 -13.61 -5.35 -20.59
N PHE A 158 -14.33 -5.58 -21.68
CA PHE A 158 -14.50 -4.61 -22.77
C PHE A 158 -13.20 -3.96 -23.29
N LYS A 159 -12.04 -4.67 -23.15
CA LYS A 159 -10.69 -4.22 -23.58
C LYS A 159 -10.13 -2.98 -22.88
N SER A 160 -10.97 -2.12 -22.31
CA SER A 160 -10.56 -0.83 -21.74
C SER A 160 -10.88 -0.70 -20.26
N TYR A 161 -11.56 -1.64 -19.66
CA TYR A 161 -11.95 -1.55 -18.24
C TYR A 161 -11.46 -2.77 -17.48
N PHE A 162 -11.23 -2.57 -16.19
CA PHE A 162 -10.99 -3.69 -15.28
C PHE A 162 -11.67 -3.44 -13.93
N ILE A 163 -12.00 -4.54 -13.28
CA ILE A 163 -12.37 -4.59 -11.87
C ILE A 163 -11.37 -5.49 -11.15
N GLY A 164 -10.99 -5.13 -9.94
CA GLY A 164 -9.97 -5.89 -9.21
C GLY A 164 -10.19 -5.92 -7.71
N LEU A 165 -9.46 -6.83 -7.09
CA LEU A 165 -9.38 -6.99 -5.65
C LEU A 165 -7.91 -7.00 -5.24
N ASN A 166 -7.57 -6.20 -4.22
CA ASN A 166 -6.27 -6.21 -3.58
C ASN A 166 -6.40 -6.52 -2.09
N LEU A 167 -5.43 -7.27 -1.59
CA LEU A 167 -5.22 -7.48 -0.17
C LEU A 167 -3.88 -6.86 0.19
N ASP A 168 -3.89 -5.88 1.08
CA ASP A 168 -2.72 -5.12 1.50
C ASP A 168 -2.42 -5.33 2.99
N GLU A 169 -1.15 -5.33 3.31
CA GLU A 169 -0.65 -5.16 4.66
C GLU A 169 0.33 -3.98 4.67
N THR A 170 0.10 -3.04 5.57
CA THR A 170 0.92 -1.84 5.74
C THR A 170 1.37 -1.74 7.17
N THR A 171 2.66 -1.50 7.38
CA THR A 171 3.24 -1.23 8.70
C THR A 171 3.74 0.20 8.73
N LEU A 172 3.40 0.91 9.78
CA LEU A 172 3.71 2.31 10.00
C LEU A 172 4.30 2.49 11.39
N ASP A 173 5.38 3.27 11.47
CA ASP A 173 5.95 3.71 12.75
C ASP A 173 5.74 5.22 12.88
N VAL A 174 5.00 5.64 13.86
CA VAL A 174 4.78 7.06 14.17
C VAL A 174 5.58 7.46 15.40
N TYR A 175 6.45 8.43 15.24
CA TYR A 175 7.29 8.96 16.33
C TYR A 175 6.69 10.25 16.88
N TYR A 176 6.29 10.22 18.15
CA TYR A 176 5.86 11.41 18.88
C TYR A 176 7.03 11.94 19.72
N ALA A 177 7.87 12.78 19.11
CA ALA A 177 9.14 13.24 19.71
C ALA A 177 8.95 13.97 21.03
N PHE A 178 7.89 14.73 21.21
CA PHE A 178 7.63 15.50 22.43
C PHE A 178 7.15 14.64 23.62
N HIS A 179 6.57 13.49 23.36
CA HIS A 179 5.98 12.64 24.40
C HIS A 179 6.74 11.35 24.65
N GLY A 180 7.81 11.09 23.88
CA GLY A 180 8.62 9.89 24.03
C GLY A 180 7.86 8.60 23.76
N TYR A 181 6.92 8.61 22.83
CA TYR A 181 6.17 7.44 22.39
C TYR A 181 6.48 7.10 20.94
N VAL A 182 6.52 5.81 20.67
CA VAL A 182 6.44 5.25 19.31
C VAL A 182 5.15 4.47 19.22
N GLU A 183 4.38 4.74 18.22
CA GLU A 183 3.20 3.97 17.89
C GLU A 183 3.49 3.14 16.63
N GLU A 184 3.36 1.83 16.75
CA GLU A 184 3.41 0.90 15.63
C GLU A 184 1.98 0.61 15.17
N ILE A 185 1.69 0.93 13.92
CA ILE A 185 0.38 0.76 13.33
C ILE A 185 0.45 -0.31 12.25
N HIS A 186 -0.38 -1.33 12.40
CA HIS A 186 -0.62 -2.33 11.39
C HIS A 186 -1.96 -2.07 10.72
N LYS A 187 -1.93 -1.86 9.41
CA LYS A 187 -3.13 -1.70 8.60
C LYS A 187 -3.27 -2.89 7.65
N ARG A 188 -4.42 -3.54 7.66
CA ARG A 188 -4.82 -4.53 6.66
C ARG A 188 -5.98 -3.99 5.87
N SER A 189 -5.90 -4.07 4.55
CA SER A 189 -6.89 -3.50 3.65
C SER A 189 -7.36 -4.55 2.64
N LEU A 190 -8.68 -4.58 2.43
CA LEU A 190 -9.28 -5.17 1.26
C LEU A 190 -9.72 -4.03 0.35
N ARG A 191 -9.18 -3.95 -0.87
CA ARG A 191 -9.53 -2.89 -1.83
C ARG A 191 -10.30 -3.48 -3.01
N LEU A 192 -11.50 -2.96 -3.23
CA LEU A 192 -12.24 -3.16 -4.47
C LEU A 192 -11.91 -2.02 -5.43
N ARG A 193 -11.38 -2.34 -6.61
CA ARG A 193 -10.88 -1.35 -7.56
C ARG A 193 -11.59 -1.43 -8.90
N PHE A 194 -11.77 -0.27 -9.52
CA PHE A 194 -12.31 -0.13 -10.86
C PHE A 194 -11.43 0.83 -11.65
N GLY A 195 -11.01 0.44 -12.85
CA GLY A 195 -10.11 1.25 -13.65
C GLY A 195 -10.36 1.20 -15.14
N TYR A 196 -9.74 2.17 -15.82
CA TYR A 196 -9.74 2.32 -17.26
C TYR A 196 -8.33 2.17 -17.81
N LEU A 197 -8.19 1.40 -18.88
CA LEU A 197 -6.96 1.12 -19.61
C LEU A 197 -6.92 1.98 -20.88
N PHE A 198 -5.78 2.65 -21.12
CA PHE A 198 -5.53 3.43 -22.33
C PHE A 198 -4.69 2.70 -23.34
#